data_816383c4d5af8db09391468318dc9587
#
_entry.id   816383c4d5af8db09391468318dc9587
#
_cell.length_a   1.000
_cell.length_b   1.000
_cell.length_c   1.000
_cell.angle_alpha   90.00
_cell.angle_beta   90.00
_cell.angle_gamma   90.00
#
_symmetry.space_group_name_H-M   'P 1'
#
loop_
_entity.id
_entity.type
_entity.pdbx_description
1 polymer ?
#
loop_
_entity_poly.entity_id
_entity_poly.type
_entity_poly.pdbx_seq_one_letter_code
_entity_poly.pdbx_strand_id
1 'polypeptide(L)'
;MRRRVSLLTLCSVLGMLSLGSGCRRVADRPLEAPAGAGSKVNAGGATAIGAQAGNDNGSDSTAAKDPDPRPLHRCFPDRPSWLDAPVGELLDRAGELFDASDFDGALACAEEAARQAPRSVEAHHNRAVALMHLDRLDDARDAMALALALNPMDPETLEAAADLNINQLPPSADRSAIGLEYARRGSRHVGHNDPERAARLALLEGQALIDLGRASEALRRIDAALAATPKLAPAQYERGVALFELCRFSEAQRTFEKVLDSTPEHSHALYHLGLIAERLGNDDQANRRLTEAHAQDPKAFPLPPDISSADFADRVRKAVAALPADVQADLAQIQVQAAEIPLMEDLVAERPPLSPTILGLFRGLPLGWSEEEPRSAQAVRAGKSRRAPVSGGQDEPADHNSVNCAVPERAVVLYRRNLLRTVRDAAELDQAITRTLLHEAGHLRGEDDGSLRDRGLE
;
A
#
# COMPACT_ATOMS: atom_id res chain seq x y z
N MET A 1 -20.33 5.14 20.63
CA MET A 1 -18.92 5.19 21.07
C MET A 1 -18.05 4.85 19.87
N ARG A 2 -17.32 5.80 19.33
CA ARG A 2 -16.35 5.50 18.25
C ARG A 2 -15.00 5.32 18.93
N ARG A 3 -14.61 4.07 19.13
CA ARG A 3 -13.22 3.72 19.43
C ARG A 3 -12.42 4.08 18.19
N ARG A 4 -11.33 4.76 18.36
CA ARG A 4 -10.39 5.08 17.30
C ARG A 4 -9.34 4.01 17.28
N VAL A 5 -9.05 3.52 16.13
CA VAL A 5 -8.22 2.36 15.91
C VAL A 5 -7.09 2.75 15.01
N SER A 6 -5.93 2.34 15.45
CA SER A 6 -4.70 2.32 14.69
C SER A 6 -4.88 1.52 13.42
N LEU A 7 -4.72 2.17 12.29
CA LEU A 7 -4.46 1.55 10.99
C LEU A 7 -2.94 1.27 10.86
N LEU A 8 -2.33 0.66 11.90
CA LEU A 8 -1.14 -0.13 11.68
C LEU A 8 -1.58 -1.46 11.07
N THR A 9 -2.26 -1.35 9.94
CA THR A 9 -2.48 -2.48 9.06
C THR A 9 -1.11 -2.86 8.53
N LEU A 10 -0.75 -4.13 8.60
CA LEU A 10 0.27 -4.66 7.72
C LEU A 10 -0.07 -4.11 6.34
N CYS A 11 0.70 -3.13 5.89
CA CYS A 11 0.65 -2.71 4.50
C CYS A 11 0.79 -3.99 3.72
N SER A 12 -0.30 -4.39 3.07
CA SER A 12 -0.30 -5.55 2.21
C SER A 12 0.92 -5.41 1.34
N VAL A 13 1.87 -6.33 1.47
CA VAL A 13 2.96 -6.49 0.52
C VAL A 13 2.32 -7.03 -0.74
N LEU A 14 1.51 -6.20 -1.36
CA LEU A 14 0.92 -6.35 -2.68
C LEU A 14 1.84 -5.66 -3.70
N GLY A 15 3.11 -5.97 -3.59
CA GLY A 15 4.02 -5.76 -4.69
C GLY A 15 3.90 -6.97 -5.61
N MET A 16 3.49 -6.73 -6.84
CA MET A 16 3.56 -7.61 -8.00
C MET A 16 2.42 -8.61 -8.20
N LEU A 17 1.32 -8.11 -8.76
CA LEU A 17 0.65 -8.81 -9.82
C LEU A 17 0.68 -7.90 -11.06
N SER A 18 1.81 -7.88 -11.74
CA SER A 18 1.85 -7.45 -13.12
C SER A 18 0.94 -8.40 -13.90
N LEU A 19 -0.08 -7.86 -14.56
CA LEU A 19 -0.83 -8.53 -15.61
C LEU A 19 0.11 -8.75 -16.79
N GLY A 20 0.88 -9.84 -16.74
CA GLY A 20 1.81 -10.24 -17.78
C GLY A 20 2.59 -11.46 -17.33
N SER A 21 2.31 -12.59 -17.97
CA SER A 21 3.02 -13.86 -17.77
C SER A 21 4.53 -13.70 -17.87
N GLY A 22 5.27 -14.04 -16.81
CA GLY A 22 6.71 -14.19 -16.93
C GLY A 22 7.51 -13.93 -15.67
N CYS A 23 7.52 -14.88 -14.72
CA CYS A 23 8.54 -14.91 -13.68
C CYS A 23 9.93 -15.05 -14.29
N ARG A 24 10.79 -14.04 -14.16
CA ARG A 24 12.24 -14.22 -14.18
C ARG A 24 12.87 -13.49 -13.00
N ARG A 25 13.70 -14.24 -12.28
CA ARG A 25 14.52 -13.82 -11.15
C ARG A 25 15.43 -12.67 -11.55
N VAL A 26 15.47 -11.62 -10.74
CA VAL A 26 16.52 -10.60 -10.77
C VAL A 26 17.42 -10.83 -9.56
N ALA A 27 18.72 -10.92 -9.87
CA ALA A 27 19.79 -11.23 -8.93
C ALA A 27 20.08 -10.07 -7.96
N ASP A 28 20.51 -10.44 -6.77
CA ASP A 28 20.97 -9.60 -5.66
C ASP A 28 21.94 -8.50 -6.05
N ARG A 29 21.67 -7.27 -5.61
CA ARG A 29 22.66 -6.24 -5.33
C ARG A 29 22.42 -5.65 -3.94
N PRO A 30 23.45 -5.57 -3.09
CA PRO A 30 23.35 -4.95 -1.77
C PRO A 30 23.23 -3.42 -1.88
N LEU A 31 22.34 -2.84 -1.11
CA LEU A 31 22.23 -1.39 -0.92
C LEU A 31 23.31 -0.92 0.05
N GLU A 32 24.28 -0.16 -0.45
CA GLU A 32 25.18 0.63 0.37
C GLU A 32 24.47 1.89 0.88
N ALA A 33 24.62 2.16 2.18
CA ALA A 33 24.08 3.33 2.84
C ALA A 33 24.88 4.60 2.48
N PRO A 34 24.27 5.75 2.25
CA PRO A 34 25.01 7.01 2.12
C PRO A 34 25.37 7.57 3.48
N ALA A 35 26.68 7.81 3.66
CA ALA A 35 27.26 8.53 4.79
C ALA A 35 26.84 10.01 4.80
N GLY A 36 26.62 10.53 6.00
CA GLY A 36 26.12 11.89 6.25
C GLY A 36 27.02 13.01 5.75
N ALA A 37 26.40 14.12 5.37
CA ALA A 37 27.05 15.41 5.20
C ALA A 37 26.27 16.49 5.96
N GLY A 38 26.94 17.04 6.96
CA GLY A 38 26.46 18.12 7.79
C GLY A 38 26.35 19.45 7.05
N SER A 39 25.31 20.16 7.39
CA SER A 39 25.01 21.54 6.99
C SER A 39 26.01 22.54 7.56
N LYS A 40 26.52 23.46 6.72
CA LYS A 40 26.88 24.82 7.15
C LYS A 40 26.49 25.82 6.05
N VAL A 41 25.61 26.69 6.44
CA VAL A 41 25.24 27.93 5.71
C VAL A 41 26.37 28.93 5.87
N ASN A 42 26.80 29.56 4.79
CA ASN A 42 27.27 30.97 4.86
C ASN A 42 27.10 31.70 3.52
N ALA A 43 26.63 32.91 3.64
CA ALA A 43 26.34 33.82 2.52
C ALA A 43 27.57 34.68 2.17
N GLY A 44 27.59 35.15 0.92
CA GLY A 44 28.21 36.43 0.60
C GLY A 44 29.29 36.44 -0.49
N GLY A 45 29.09 37.26 -1.52
CA GLY A 45 30.15 37.99 -2.18
C GLY A 45 30.45 37.67 -3.64
N ALA A 46 29.87 38.43 -4.52
CA ALA A 46 30.30 38.58 -5.93
C ALA A 46 31.68 39.23 -6.04
N THR A 47 32.49 38.78 -6.98
CA THR A 47 33.27 39.69 -7.87
C THR A 47 33.93 38.91 -9.01
N ALA A 48 34.04 39.61 -10.13
CA ALA A 48 34.47 39.15 -11.44
C ALA A 48 35.99 39.24 -11.66
N ILE A 49 36.41 38.75 -12.83
CA ILE A 49 37.56 39.08 -13.67
C ILE A 49 38.80 38.15 -13.58
N GLY A 50 39.20 37.64 -14.77
CA GLY A 50 40.58 37.36 -15.09
C GLY A 50 40.84 36.10 -15.90
N ALA A 51 40.92 36.27 -17.23
CA ALA A 51 41.45 35.29 -18.16
C ALA A 51 42.98 35.12 -18.00
N GLN A 52 43.45 33.87 -18.11
CA GLN A 52 44.75 33.65 -18.81
C GLN A 52 44.88 32.18 -19.25
N ALA A 53 45.36 32.01 -20.48
CA ALA A 53 45.65 30.77 -21.16
C ALA A 53 46.95 30.13 -20.62
N GLY A 54 46.95 28.80 -20.55
CA GLY A 54 48.14 27.98 -20.35
C GLY A 54 47.95 26.66 -21.06
N ASN A 55 48.69 26.51 -22.13
CA ASN A 55 48.81 25.32 -22.94
C ASN A 55 49.69 24.32 -22.19
N ASP A 56 49.23 23.07 -22.04
CA ASP A 56 50.14 21.93 -21.92
C ASP A 56 49.49 20.65 -22.44
N ASN A 57 50.17 20.08 -23.42
CA ASN A 57 49.91 18.80 -24.03
C ASN A 57 50.23 17.65 -23.05
N GLY A 58 49.23 16.82 -22.82
CA GLY A 58 49.38 15.52 -22.13
C GLY A 58 48.35 14.56 -22.70
N SER A 59 48.73 13.81 -23.71
CA SER A 59 47.97 12.70 -24.28
C SER A 59 47.79 11.59 -23.24
N ASP A 60 46.59 11.48 -22.68
CA ASP A 60 46.15 10.24 -22.08
C ASP A 60 44.75 9.91 -22.62
N SER A 61 44.72 9.01 -23.60
CA SER A 61 43.53 8.53 -24.26
C SER A 61 42.82 7.49 -23.38
N THR A 62 42.12 7.94 -22.35
CA THR A 62 41.01 7.18 -21.83
C THR A 62 39.83 7.51 -22.75
N ALA A 63 39.62 6.64 -23.74
CA ALA A 63 38.40 6.67 -24.53
C ALA A 63 37.21 6.66 -23.59
N ALA A 64 36.61 7.85 -23.41
CA ALA A 64 35.26 7.93 -22.92
C ALA A 64 34.43 7.00 -23.82
N LYS A 65 33.84 5.94 -23.24
CA LYS A 65 32.82 5.16 -23.93
C LYS A 65 31.83 6.18 -24.47
N ASP A 66 31.71 6.28 -25.78
CA ASP A 66 30.63 7.00 -26.41
C ASP A 66 29.31 6.63 -25.71
N PRO A 67 28.48 7.59 -25.33
CA PRO A 67 27.14 7.26 -24.84
C PRO A 67 26.50 6.43 -25.95
N ASP A 68 26.03 5.24 -25.54
CA ASP A 68 25.41 4.18 -26.36
C ASP A 68 24.65 4.81 -27.55
N PRO A 69 25.04 4.50 -28.80
CA PRO A 69 24.51 5.21 -29.96
C PRO A 69 23.04 4.89 -30.13
N ARG A 70 22.20 5.74 -29.53
CA ARG A 70 20.81 6.00 -29.88
C ARG A 70 19.82 4.87 -29.54
N PRO A 71 18.85 5.15 -28.65
CA PRO A 71 17.81 4.23 -28.22
C PRO A 71 17.05 3.52 -29.37
N LEU A 72 17.10 4.07 -30.57
CA LEU A 72 16.36 3.58 -31.73
C LEU A 72 16.91 2.33 -32.41
N HIS A 73 18.16 1.95 -32.21
CA HIS A 73 18.62 0.62 -32.63
C HIS A 73 17.87 -0.51 -31.89
N ARG A 74 17.31 -0.22 -30.72
CA ARG A 74 16.46 -1.17 -30.00
C ARG A 74 15.04 -1.23 -30.56
N CYS A 75 14.52 -0.11 -31.06
CA CYS A 75 13.20 -0.05 -31.70
C CYS A 75 13.18 -0.81 -33.04
N PHE A 76 14.12 -0.54 -33.93
CA PHE A 76 14.24 -1.16 -35.25
C PHE A 76 15.68 -1.61 -35.50
N PRO A 77 16.14 -2.76 -35.01
CA PRO A 77 17.53 -3.19 -35.11
C PRO A 77 17.99 -3.41 -36.55
N ASP A 78 17.09 -3.75 -37.48
CA ASP A 78 17.38 -4.09 -38.84
C ASP A 78 17.20 -2.91 -39.85
N ARG A 79 16.84 -1.72 -39.38
CA ARG A 79 16.52 -0.58 -40.25
C ARG A 79 17.69 0.41 -40.37
N PRO A 80 18.27 0.59 -41.58
CA PRO A 80 19.43 1.49 -41.75
C PRO A 80 19.13 2.97 -41.56
N SER A 81 17.89 3.41 -41.73
CA SER A 81 17.43 4.80 -41.51
C SER A 81 16.11 4.85 -40.78
N TRP A 82 16.19 4.75 -39.49
CA TRP A 82 15.07 4.82 -38.57
C TRP A 82 14.57 6.24 -38.29
N LEU A 83 15.29 7.26 -38.77
CA LEU A 83 14.95 8.68 -38.64
C LEU A 83 13.60 9.05 -39.27
N ASP A 84 13.08 8.20 -40.16
CA ASP A 84 11.88 8.46 -40.96
C ASP A 84 10.70 7.55 -40.61
N ALA A 85 10.75 6.82 -39.50
CA ALA A 85 9.60 6.03 -39.06
C ALA A 85 8.47 6.96 -38.58
N PRO A 86 7.28 6.91 -39.19
CA PRO A 86 6.18 7.76 -38.76
C PRO A 86 5.72 7.38 -37.34
N VAL A 87 5.16 8.33 -36.60
CA VAL A 87 4.75 8.17 -35.20
C VAL A 87 3.85 6.95 -35.01
N GLY A 88 2.91 6.70 -35.92
CA GLY A 88 2.04 5.52 -35.85
C GLY A 88 2.83 4.20 -35.89
N GLU A 89 3.81 4.08 -36.79
CA GLU A 89 4.67 2.88 -36.86
C GLU A 89 5.52 2.68 -35.59
N LEU A 90 5.98 3.78 -34.98
CA LEU A 90 6.70 3.75 -33.71
C LEU A 90 5.80 3.26 -32.57
N LEU A 91 4.56 3.70 -32.52
CA LEU A 91 3.58 3.30 -31.49
C LEU A 91 3.15 1.85 -31.68
N ASP A 92 2.86 1.41 -32.91
CA ASP A 92 2.55 0.02 -33.21
C ASP A 92 3.71 -0.90 -32.80
N ARG A 93 4.95 -0.48 -33.14
CA ARG A 93 6.13 -1.25 -32.78
C ARG A 93 6.39 -1.28 -31.28
N ALA A 94 6.13 -0.18 -30.56
CA ALA A 94 6.20 -0.16 -29.11
C ALA A 94 5.24 -1.19 -28.48
N GLY A 95 4.01 -1.30 -29.02
CA GLY A 95 3.04 -2.30 -28.59
C GLY A 95 3.52 -3.74 -28.85
N GLU A 96 4.02 -4.03 -30.05
CA GLU A 96 4.58 -5.35 -30.39
C GLU A 96 5.74 -5.77 -29.48
N LEU A 97 6.65 -4.84 -29.19
CA LEU A 97 7.81 -5.09 -28.32
C LEU A 97 7.36 -5.27 -26.86
N PHE A 98 6.37 -4.52 -26.43
CA PHE A 98 5.76 -4.68 -25.12
C PHE A 98 5.14 -6.07 -24.96
N ASP A 99 4.36 -6.54 -25.95
CA ASP A 99 3.77 -7.88 -25.96
C ASP A 99 4.85 -8.97 -25.98
N ALA A 100 5.99 -8.70 -26.59
CA ALA A 100 7.17 -9.56 -26.57
C ALA A 100 7.99 -9.48 -25.27
N SER A 101 7.58 -8.64 -24.31
CA SER A 101 8.29 -8.34 -23.06
C SER A 101 9.68 -7.70 -23.28
N ASP A 102 9.92 -7.08 -24.43
CA ASP A 102 11.07 -6.23 -24.69
C ASP A 102 10.76 -4.77 -24.30
N PHE A 103 10.78 -4.52 -22.99
CA PHE A 103 10.42 -3.21 -22.44
C PHE A 103 11.44 -2.10 -22.77
N ASP A 104 12.71 -2.44 -22.94
CA ASP A 104 13.73 -1.51 -23.39
C ASP A 104 13.49 -1.06 -24.85
N GLY A 105 13.13 -2.00 -25.72
CA GLY A 105 12.75 -1.72 -27.10
C GLY A 105 11.46 -0.91 -27.18
N ALA A 106 10.44 -1.28 -26.40
CA ALA A 106 9.18 -0.55 -26.30
C ALA A 106 9.39 0.89 -25.82
N LEU A 107 10.25 1.09 -24.79
CA LEU A 107 10.63 2.42 -24.30
C LEU A 107 11.30 3.24 -25.38
N ALA A 108 12.27 2.67 -26.11
CA ALA A 108 12.97 3.38 -27.19
C ALA A 108 12.03 3.87 -28.30
N CYS A 109 11.05 3.04 -28.69
CA CYS A 109 10.04 3.42 -29.66
C CYS A 109 9.11 4.53 -29.14
N ALA A 110 8.65 4.40 -27.90
CA ALA A 110 7.76 5.38 -27.26
C ALA A 110 8.46 6.74 -27.04
N GLU A 111 9.74 6.75 -26.66
CA GLU A 111 10.54 7.97 -26.52
C GLU A 111 10.71 8.72 -27.85
N GLU A 112 10.97 7.98 -28.94
CA GLU A 112 11.06 8.58 -30.26
C GLU A 112 9.71 9.10 -30.74
N ALA A 113 8.63 8.34 -30.52
CA ALA A 113 7.27 8.79 -30.81
C ALA A 113 6.93 10.09 -30.06
N ALA A 114 7.28 10.17 -28.77
CA ALA A 114 7.09 11.38 -27.97
C ALA A 114 7.95 12.55 -28.42
N ARG A 115 9.18 12.29 -28.92
CA ARG A 115 10.06 13.32 -29.49
C ARG A 115 9.50 13.90 -30.79
N GLN A 116 8.95 13.06 -31.68
CA GLN A 116 8.33 13.50 -32.94
C GLN A 116 6.97 14.14 -32.73
N ALA A 117 6.18 13.60 -31.77
CA ALA A 117 4.84 14.09 -31.44
C ALA A 117 4.72 14.41 -29.94
N PRO A 118 5.26 15.54 -29.45
CA PRO A 118 5.28 15.88 -28.02
C PRO A 118 3.89 16.05 -27.39
N ARG A 119 2.84 16.11 -28.18
CA ARG A 119 1.45 16.21 -27.74
C ARG A 119 0.65 14.90 -27.91
N SER A 120 1.32 13.80 -28.21
CA SER A 120 0.68 12.47 -28.28
C SER A 120 0.49 11.90 -26.88
N VAL A 121 -0.76 11.73 -26.47
CA VAL A 121 -1.13 11.05 -25.21
C VAL A 121 -0.58 9.64 -25.22
N GLU A 122 -0.80 8.91 -26.30
CA GLU A 122 -0.41 7.50 -26.46
C GLU A 122 1.12 7.32 -26.37
N ALA A 123 1.91 8.24 -26.95
CA ALA A 123 3.37 8.16 -26.86
C ALA A 123 3.86 8.31 -25.40
N HIS A 124 3.31 9.26 -24.66
CA HIS A 124 3.65 9.44 -23.25
C HIS A 124 3.09 8.32 -22.37
N HIS A 125 1.92 7.78 -22.68
CA HIS A 125 1.34 6.61 -22.02
C HIS A 125 2.24 5.37 -22.22
N ASN A 126 2.57 5.02 -23.47
CA ASN A 126 3.42 3.87 -23.76
C ASN A 126 4.81 4.00 -23.13
N ARG A 127 5.37 5.23 -23.13
CA ARG A 127 6.62 5.53 -22.40
C ARG A 127 6.48 5.26 -20.91
N ALA A 128 5.40 5.71 -20.28
CA ALA A 128 5.18 5.51 -18.85
C ALA A 128 5.03 4.02 -18.51
N VAL A 129 4.25 3.27 -19.29
CA VAL A 129 4.03 1.84 -19.06
C VAL A 129 5.31 1.03 -19.24
N ALA A 130 6.12 1.33 -20.28
CA ALA A 130 7.42 0.69 -20.46
C ALA A 130 8.37 0.99 -19.29
N LEU A 131 8.39 2.23 -18.78
CA LEU A 131 9.19 2.62 -17.62
C LEU A 131 8.75 1.92 -16.33
N MET A 132 7.43 1.68 -16.13
CA MET A 132 6.92 0.90 -15.00
C MET A 132 7.49 -0.53 -15.02
N HIS A 133 7.49 -1.18 -16.17
CA HIS A 133 8.03 -2.54 -16.31
C HIS A 133 9.55 -2.63 -16.18
N LEU A 134 10.26 -1.51 -16.37
CA LEU A 134 11.71 -1.39 -16.14
C LEU A 134 12.07 -0.95 -14.71
N ASP A 135 11.09 -0.89 -13.79
CA ASP A 135 11.25 -0.42 -12.41
C ASP A 135 11.79 1.04 -12.30
N ARG A 136 11.59 1.83 -13.35
CA ARG A 136 11.93 3.26 -13.40
C ARG A 136 10.73 4.11 -13.00
N LEU A 137 10.28 3.94 -11.76
CA LEU A 137 8.97 4.43 -11.30
C LEU A 137 8.86 5.97 -11.24
N ASP A 138 9.95 6.67 -10.93
CA ASP A 138 9.95 8.15 -10.95
C ASP A 138 9.79 8.70 -12.37
N ASP A 139 10.54 8.15 -13.34
CA ASP A 139 10.42 8.52 -14.75
C ASP A 139 9.03 8.15 -15.30
N ALA A 140 8.48 7.01 -14.88
CA ALA A 140 7.12 6.58 -15.25
C ALA A 140 6.06 7.58 -14.77
N ARG A 141 6.18 8.04 -13.51
CA ARG A 141 5.29 9.06 -12.94
C ARG A 141 5.31 10.36 -13.75
N ASP A 142 6.49 10.82 -14.15
CA ASP A 142 6.64 12.04 -14.93
C ASP A 142 6.03 11.90 -16.33
N ALA A 143 6.27 10.76 -17.01
CA ALA A 143 5.66 10.46 -18.30
C ALA A 143 4.13 10.35 -18.20
N MET A 144 3.62 9.72 -17.14
CA MET A 144 2.19 9.61 -16.84
C MET A 144 1.55 10.98 -16.61
N ALA A 145 2.23 11.87 -15.87
CA ALA A 145 1.77 13.23 -15.64
C ALA A 145 1.65 14.02 -16.96
N LEU A 146 2.57 13.84 -17.90
CA LEU A 146 2.48 14.45 -19.23
C LEU A 146 1.30 13.92 -20.04
N ALA A 147 1.09 12.59 -20.06
CA ALA A 147 -0.06 11.99 -20.74
C ALA A 147 -1.39 12.52 -20.17
N LEU A 148 -1.54 12.56 -18.83
CA LEU A 148 -2.73 13.10 -18.15
C LEU A 148 -2.89 14.62 -18.31
N ALA A 149 -1.81 15.39 -18.47
CA ALA A 149 -1.90 16.81 -18.76
C ALA A 149 -2.44 17.07 -20.18
N LEU A 150 -2.15 16.18 -21.14
CA LEU A 150 -2.66 16.26 -22.51
C LEU A 150 -4.11 15.77 -22.62
N ASN A 151 -4.46 14.66 -21.99
CA ASN A 151 -5.82 14.15 -21.90
C ASN A 151 -6.13 13.66 -20.46
N PRO A 152 -6.71 14.50 -19.60
CA PRO A 152 -7.00 14.13 -18.22
C PRO A 152 -8.13 13.10 -18.07
N MET A 153 -8.80 12.72 -19.16
CA MET A 153 -9.95 11.80 -19.15
C MET A 153 -9.69 10.50 -19.89
N ASP A 154 -8.44 10.27 -20.32
CA ASP A 154 -8.06 9.04 -21.01
C ASP A 154 -8.14 7.83 -20.07
N PRO A 155 -9.09 6.86 -20.30
CA PRO A 155 -9.29 5.77 -19.34
C PRO A 155 -8.09 4.84 -19.22
N GLU A 156 -7.31 4.68 -20.28
CA GLU A 156 -6.14 3.82 -20.31
C GLU A 156 -5.01 4.40 -19.48
N THR A 157 -4.72 5.68 -19.67
CA THR A 157 -3.73 6.39 -18.87
C THR A 157 -4.16 6.49 -17.40
N LEU A 158 -5.45 6.67 -17.13
CA LEU A 158 -6.00 6.70 -15.77
C LEU A 158 -5.90 5.32 -15.08
N GLU A 159 -6.11 4.22 -15.81
CA GLU A 159 -5.91 2.86 -15.32
C GLU A 159 -4.44 2.64 -14.93
N ALA A 160 -3.50 2.97 -15.82
CA ALA A 160 -2.07 2.84 -15.56
C ALA A 160 -1.59 3.75 -14.41
N ALA A 161 -2.12 4.98 -14.31
CA ALA A 161 -1.83 5.88 -13.19
C ALA A 161 -2.35 5.37 -11.86
N ALA A 162 -3.51 4.72 -11.85
CA ALA A 162 -4.06 4.07 -10.66
C ALA A 162 -3.18 2.89 -10.25
N ASP A 163 -2.82 2.01 -11.19
CA ASP A 163 -1.95 0.87 -10.93
C ASP A 163 -0.58 1.28 -10.39
N LEU A 164 0.05 2.30 -10.99
CA LEU A 164 1.32 2.84 -10.53
C LEU A 164 1.25 3.25 -9.04
N ASN A 165 0.19 3.96 -8.64
CA ASN A 165 0.08 4.48 -7.28
C ASN A 165 -0.33 3.41 -6.26
N ILE A 166 -1.13 2.42 -6.65
CA ILE A 166 -1.65 1.38 -5.75
C ILE A 166 -0.67 0.22 -5.63
N ASN A 167 -0.12 -0.27 -6.75
CA ASN A 167 0.57 -1.54 -6.80
C ASN A 167 2.09 -1.44 -7.02
N GLN A 168 2.61 -0.34 -7.61
CA GLN A 168 4.01 -0.25 -8.01
C GLN A 168 4.85 0.61 -7.05
N LEU A 169 4.32 1.75 -6.63
CA LEU A 169 5.02 2.63 -5.69
C LEU A 169 4.96 2.08 -4.25
N PRO A 170 5.94 2.41 -3.39
CA PRO A 170 5.88 2.03 -1.97
C PRO A 170 4.53 2.40 -1.35
N PRO A 171 3.88 1.49 -0.61
CA PRO A 171 2.52 1.70 -0.13
C PRO A 171 2.42 2.88 0.84
N SER A 172 1.36 3.69 0.69
CA SER A 172 0.95 4.71 1.66
C SER A 172 -0.51 5.09 1.45
N ALA A 173 -1.19 5.54 2.51
CA ALA A 173 -2.58 5.96 2.44
C ALA A 173 -2.80 7.08 1.41
N ASP A 174 -1.86 8.02 1.27
CA ASP A 174 -1.95 9.11 0.29
C ASP A 174 -1.88 8.58 -1.14
N ARG A 175 -1.00 7.62 -1.42
CA ARG A 175 -0.90 6.99 -2.74
C ARG A 175 -2.14 6.18 -3.09
N SER A 176 -2.65 5.39 -2.14
CA SER A 176 -3.91 4.67 -2.32
C SER A 176 -5.08 5.63 -2.56
N ALA A 177 -5.10 6.79 -1.90
CA ALA A 177 -6.11 7.82 -2.15
C ALA A 177 -5.98 8.45 -3.55
N ILE A 178 -4.76 8.72 -4.01
CA ILE A 178 -4.47 9.22 -5.37
C ILE A 178 -4.88 8.16 -6.40
N GLY A 179 -4.45 6.91 -6.21
CA GLY A 179 -4.81 5.78 -7.09
C GLY A 179 -6.32 5.58 -7.18
N LEU A 180 -7.03 5.66 -6.04
CA LEU A 180 -8.48 5.58 -5.99
C LEU A 180 -9.16 6.68 -6.83
N GLU A 181 -8.65 7.91 -6.78
CA GLU A 181 -9.21 9.00 -7.59
C GLU A 181 -8.96 8.78 -9.09
N TYR A 182 -7.78 8.29 -9.49
CA TYR A 182 -7.50 7.91 -10.88
C TYR A 182 -8.41 6.78 -11.33
N ALA A 183 -8.54 5.69 -10.56
CA ALA A 183 -9.41 4.57 -10.90
C ALA A 183 -10.88 5.00 -11.04
N ARG A 184 -11.40 5.80 -10.11
CA ARG A 184 -12.76 6.37 -10.17
C ARG A 184 -12.96 7.26 -11.39
N ARG A 185 -11.98 8.07 -11.71
CA ARG A 185 -12.01 8.94 -12.88
C ARG A 185 -12.03 8.13 -14.17
N GLY A 186 -11.19 7.10 -14.27
CA GLY A 186 -11.19 6.14 -15.37
C GLY A 186 -12.53 5.44 -15.52
N SER A 187 -13.10 4.95 -14.42
CA SER A 187 -14.43 4.28 -14.43
C SER A 187 -15.56 5.17 -14.95
N ARG A 188 -15.46 6.49 -14.77
CA ARG A 188 -16.48 7.43 -15.33
C ARG A 188 -16.34 7.65 -16.83
N HIS A 189 -15.18 7.37 -17.41
CA HIS A 189 -14.85 7.65 -18.80
C HIS A 189 -14.65 6.40 -19.65
N VAL A 190 -14.58 5.21 -19.04
CA VAL A 190 -14.51 3.96 -19.78
C VAL A 190 -15.80 3.75 -20.57
N GLY A 191 -15.67 3.40 -21.85
CA GLY A 191 -16.81 3.16 -22.75
C GLY A 191 -17.57 1.89 -22.37
N HIS A 192 -18.87 1.86 -22.68
CA HIS A 192 -19.71 0.65 -22.48
C HIS A 192 -19.22 -0.58 -23.25
N ASN A 193 -18.38 -0.38 -24.23
CA ASN A 193 -17.84 -1.45 -25.09
C ASN A 193 -16.54 -2.06 -24.56
N ASP A 194 -16.04 -1.58 -23.42
CA ASP A 194 -14.81 -2.11 -22.78
C ASP A 194 -15.10 -2.61 -21.35
N PRO A 195 -15.83 -3.73 -21.22
CA PRO A 195 -16.16 -4.30 -19.91
C PRO A 195 -14.93 -4.81 -19.15
N GLU A 196 -13.88 -5.20 -19.87
CA GLU A 196 -12.64 -5.68 -19.25
C GLU A 196 -11.90 -4.55 -18.55
N ARG A 197 -11.74 -3.41 -19.22
CA ARG A 197 -11.14 -2.21 -18.57
C ARG A 197 -12.00 -1.71 -17.42
N ALA A 198 -13.33 -1.72 -17.59
CA ALA A 198 -14.24 -1.37 -16.50
C ALA A 198 -14.05 -2.28 -15.28
N ALA A 199 -13.85 -3.59 -15.50
CA ALA A 199 -13.58 -4.55 -14.44
C ALA A 199 -12.21 -4.31 -13.77
N ARG A 200 -11.15 -4.01 -14.55
CA ARG A 200 -9.81 -3.70 -13.99
C ARG A 200 -9.82 -2.42 -13.17
N LEU A 201 -10.47 -1.36 -13.67
CA LEU A 201 -10.64 -0.12 -12.91
C LEU A 201 -11.44 -0.33 -11.62
N ALA A 202 -12.50 -1.14 -11.65
CA ALA A 202 -13.27 -1.49 -10.46
C ALA A 202 -12.44 -2.31 -9.45
N LEU A 203 -11.56 -3.18 -9.93
CA LEU A 203 -10.60 -3.91 -9.10
C LEU A 203 -9.62 -2.95 -8.42
N LEU A 204 -9.00 -2.04 -9.18
CA LEU A 204 -8.09 -1.02 -8.63
C LEU A 204 -8.79 -0.12 -7.59
N GLU A 205 -10.05 0.29 -7.84
CA GLU A 205 -10.83 0.97 -6.81
C GLU A 205 -10.99 0.12 -5.54
N GLY A 206 -11.23 -1.20 -5.71
CA GLY A 206 -11.36 -2.15 -4.60
C GLY A 206 -10.07 -2.26 -3.80
N GLN A 207 -8.92 -2.42 -4.44
CA GLN A 207 -7.61 -2.50 -3.81
C GLN A 207 -7.30 -1.24 -3.00
N ALA A 208 -7.40 -0.07 -3.62
CA ALA A 208 -7.19 1.20 -2.92
C ALA A 208 -8.14 1.40 -1.73
N LEU A 209 -9.38 0.93 -1.83
CA LEU A 209 -10.35 1.00 -0.74
C LEU A 209 -10.01 0.05 0.42
N ILE A 210 -9.42 -1.12 0.14
CA ILE A 210 -8.88 -2.02 1.17
C ILE A 210 -7.76 -1.30 1.93
N ASP A 211 -6.77 -0.76 1.22
CA ASP A 211 -5.64 -0.03 1.82
C ASP A 211 -6.09 1.14 2.69
N LEU A 212 -7.18 1.79 2.31
CA LEU A 212 -7.79 2.89 3.06
C LEU A 212 -8.73 2.44 4.18
N GLY A 213 -8.77 1.14 4.53
CA GLY A 213 -9.64 0.58 5.57
C GLY A 213 -11.14 0.64 5.25
N ARG A 214 -11.51 0.78 3.96
CA ARG A 214 -12.90 0.93 3.50
C ARG A 214 -13.43 -0.38 2.89
N ALA A 215 -13.17 -1.50 3.58
CA ALA A 215 -13.43 -2.86 3.08
C ALA A 215 -14.86 -3.11 2.61
N SER A 216 -15.88 -2.48 3.23
CA SER A 216 -17.27 -2.60 2.77
C SER A 216 -17.52 -1.98 1.40
N GLU A 217 -16.86 -0.88 1.09
CA GLU A 217 -16.92 -0.26 -0.24
C GLU A 217 -16.09 -1.05 -1.24
N ALA A 218 -14.91 -1.53 -0.81
CA ALA A 218 -14.04 -2.37 -1.61
C ALA A 218 -14.78 -3.61 -2.11
N LEU A 219 -15.46 -4.33 -1.21
CA LEU A 219 -16.22 -5.53 -1.57
C LEU A 219 -17.26 -5.26 -2.66
N ARG A 220 -18.00 -4.13 -2.58
CA ARG A 220 -18.97 -3.76 -3.64
C ARG A 220 -18.30 -3.51 -4.99
N ARG A 221 -17.12 -2.84 -5.01
CA ARG A 221 -16.40 -2.57 -6.25
C ARG A 221 -15.81 -3.83 -6.87
N ILE A 222 -15.26 -4.71 -6.04
CA ILE A 222 -14.71 -6.00 -6.46
C ILE A 222 -15.82 -6.93 -6.96
N ASP A 223 -16.97 -6.99 -6.29
CA ASP A 223 -18.12 -7.76 -6.75
C ASP A 223 -18.64 -7.23 -8.11
N ALA A 224 -18.59 -5.91 -8.35
CA ALA A 224 -18.91 -5.32 -9.65
C ALA A 224 -17.89 -5.73 -10.74
N ALA A 225 -16.59 -5.78 -10.41
CA ALA A 225 -15.55 -6.27 -11.33
C ALA A 225 -15.80 -7.74 -11.72
N LEU A 226 -16.12 -8.58 -10.73
CA LEU A 226 -16.43 -10.00 -10.94
C LEU A 226 -17.75 -10.23 -11.69
N ALA A 227 -18.73 -9.36 -11.54
CA ALA A 227 -19.97 -9.40 -12.32
C ALA A 227 -19.70 -9.11 -13.81
N ALA A 228 -18.81 -8.16 -14.11
CA ALA A 228 -18.41 -7.84 -15.47
C ALA A 228 -17.45 -8.90 -16.06
N THR A 229 -16.50 -9.39 -15.27
CA THR A 229 -15.49 -10.37 -15.68
C THR A 229 -15.34 -11.45 -14.61
N PRO A 230 -16.18 -12.52 -14.64
CA PRO A 230 -16.23 -13.56 -13.59
C PRO A 230 -14.93 -14.34 -13.38
N LYS A 231 -14.05 -14.36 -14.40
CA LYS A 231 -12.77 -15.08 -14.37
C LYS A 231 -11.58 -14.19 -14.04
N LEU A 232 -11.79 -12.95 -13.60
CA LEU A 232 -10.71 -12.06 -13.20
C LEU A 232 -10.08 -12.57 -11.90
N ALA A 233 -9.02 -13.38 -12.03
CA ALA A 233 -8.39 -14.08 -10.91
C ALA A 233 -7.92 -13.13 -9.78
N PRO A 234 -7.28 -11.96 -10.06
CA PRO A 234 -6.93 -11.02 -9.02
C PRO A 234 -8.13 -10.53 -8.22
N ALA A 235 -9.29 -10.30 -8.86
CA ALA A 235 -10.50 -9.86 -8.18
C ALA A 235 -11.08 -10.94 -7.23
N GLN A 236 -10.90 -12.23 -7.53
CA GLN A 236 -11.28 -13.31 -6.61
C GLN A 236 -10.45 -13.27 -5.33
N TYR A 237 -9.14 -13.05 -5.45
CA TYR A 237 -8.26 -12.91 -4.30
C TYR A 237 -8.63 -11.68 -3.47
N GLU A 238 -8.76 -10.51 -4.09
CA GLU A 238 -9.10 -9.25 -3.40
C GLU A 238 -10.48 -9.30 -2.73
N ARG A 239 -11.43 -10.06 -3.30
CA ARG A 239 -12.70 -10.35 -2.65
C ARG A 239 -12.50 -11.07 -1.32
N GLY A 240 -11.60 -12.05 -1.31
CA GLY A 240 -11.21 -12.76 -0.09
C GLY A 240 -10.63 -11.83 0.96
N VAL A 241 -9.74 -10.92 0.55
CA VAL A 241 -9.13 -9.90 1.43
C VAL A 241 -10.20 -8.97 2.01
N ALA A 242 -11.07 -8.42 1.17
CA ALA A 242 -12.15 -7.53 1.64
C ALA A 242 -13.08 -8.23 2.64
N LEU A 243 -13.39 -9.51 2.42
CA LEU A 243 -14.18 -10.32 3.35
C LEU A 243 -13.44 -10.58 4.67
N PHE A 244 -12.13 -10.82 4.61
CA PHE A 244 -11.27 -11.00 5.77
C PHE A 244 -11.24 -9.72 6.62
N GLU A 245 -11.03 -8.57 6.00
CA GLU A 245 -11.06 -7.25 6.67
C GLU A 245 -12.43 -6.92 7.29
N LEU A 246 -13.51 -7.47 6.74
CA LEU A 246 -14.86 -7.37 7.30
C LEU A 246 -15.14 -8.42 8.38
N CYS A 247 -14.17 -9.19 8.84
CA CYS A 247 -14.31 -10.29 9.78
C CYS A 247 -15.30 -11.39 9.32
N ARG A 248 -15.58 -11.48 8.01
CA ARG A 248 -16.43 -12.51 7.39
C ARG A 248 -15.62 -13.76 7.06
N PHE A 249 -14.96 -14.34 8.06
CA PHE A 249 -13.91 -15.36 7.89
C PHE A 249 -14.37 -16.61 7.14
N SER A 250 -15.58 -17.11 7.38
CA SER A 250 -16.09 -18.29 6.66
C SER A 250 -16.28 -18.04 5.16
N GLU A 251 -16.60 -16.80 4.77
CA GLU A 251 -16.75 -16.45 3.36
C GLU A 251 -15.38 -16.15 2.72
N ALA A 252 -14.49 -15.50 3.45
CA ALA A 252 -13.11 -15.28 3.04
C ALA A 252 -12.42 -16.62 2.80
N GLN A 253 -12.53 -17.58 3.73
CA GLN A 253 -11.96 -18.91 3.59
C GLN A 253 -12.40 -19.59 2.29
N ARG A 254 -13.71 -19.68 2.05
CA ARG A 254 -14.24 -20.27 0.82
C ARG A 254 -13.77 -19.56 -0.46
N THR A 255 -13.55 -18.26 -0.36
CA THR A 255 -13.06 -17.46 -1.49
C THR A 255 -11.59 -17.75 -1.76
N PHE A 256 -10.74 -17.80 -0.73
CA PHE A 256 -9.33 -18.16 -0.89
C PHE A 256 -9.12 -19.62 -1.31
N GLU A 257 -9.96 -20.55 -0.82
CA GLU A 257 -9.94 -21.94 -1.28
C GLU A 257 -10.19 -22.04 -2.79
N LYS A 258 -11.16 -21.27 -3.32
CA LYS A 258 -11.39 -21.19 -4.79
C LYS A 258 -10.22 -20.58 -5.55
N VAL A 259 -9.49 -19.63 -4.96
CA VAL A 259 -8.26 -19.12 -5.57
C VAL A 259 -7.22 -20.23 -5.67
N LEU A 260 -7.06 -21.04 -4.61
CA LEU A 260 -6.14 -22.18 -4.62
C LEU A 260 -6.57 -23.31 -5.56
N ASP A 261 -7.86 -23.50 -5.82
CA ASP A 261 -8.34 -24.46 -6.83
C ASP A 261 -7.79 -24.13 -8.24
N SER A 262 -7.62 -22.84 -8.54
CA SER A 262 -7.09 -22.36 -9.82
C SER A 262 -5.57 -22.17 -9.80
N THR A 263 -5.02 -21.77 -8.67
CA THR A 263 -3.60 -21.45 -8.47
C THR A 263 -3.15 -22.00 -7.11
N PRO A 264 -2.79 -23.29 -7.02
CA PRO A 264 -2.46 -23.96 -5.75
C PRO A 264 -1.29 -23.32 -4.99
N GLU A 265 -0.40 -22.66 -5.71
CA GLU A 265 0.81 -22.02 -5.17
C GLU A 265 0.62 -20.51 -4.85
N HIS A 266 -0.63 -20.03 -4.81
CA HIS A 266 -0.90 -18.62 -4.53
C HIS A 266 -0.56 -18.27 -3.08
N SER A 267 0.67 -17.80 -2.85
CA SER A 267 1.27 -17.57 -1.53
C SER A 267 0.41 -16.69 -0.63
N HIS A 268 -0.16 -15.60 -1.16
CA HIS A 268 -1.02 -14.69 -0.40
C HIS A 268 -2.34 -15.35 0.04
N ALA A 269 -2.94 -16.21 -0.78
CA ALA A 269 -4.15 -16.94 -0.38
C ALA A 269 -3.83 -17.98 0.70
N LEU A 270 -2.70 -18.69 0.58
CA LEU A 270 -2.19 -19.60 1.62
C LEU A 270 -1.97 -18.85 2.94
N TYR A 271 -1.36 -17.67 2.90
CA TYR A 271 -1.13 -16.84 4.08
C TYR A 271 -2.44 -16.45 4.78
N HIS A 272 -3.43 -15.93 4.05
CA HIS A 272 -4.73 -15.55 4.64
C HIS A 272 -5.49 -16.75 5.19
N LEU A 273 -5.42 -17.92 4.53
CA LEU A 273 -5.99 -19.16 5.07
C LEU A 273 -5.29 -19.58 6.37
N GLY A 274 -3.98 -19.34 6.48
CA GLY A 274 -3.25 -19.53 7.72
C GLY A 274 -3.76 -18.62 8.86
N LEU A 275 -3.95 -17.32 8.57
CA LEU A 275 -4.50 -16.35 9.54
C LEU A 275 -5.93 -16.73 9.98
N ILE A 276 -6.76 -17.20 9.05
CA ILE A 276 -8.12 -17.64 9.36
C ILE A 276 -8.09 -18.91 10.23
N ALA A 277 -7.24 -19.88 9.90
CA ALA A 277 -7.09 -21.11 10.69
C ALA A 277 -6.63 -20.82 12.13
N GLU A 278 -5.68 -19.90 12.29
CA GLU A 278 -5.22 -19.43 13.60
C GLU A 278 -6.37 -18.82 14.42
N ARG A 279 -7.19 -18.00 13.79
CA ARG A 279 -8.34 -17.36 14.42
C ARG A 279 -9.42 -18.36 14.85
N LEU A 280 -9.52 -19.47 14.13
CA LEU A 280 -10.41 -20.58 14.46
C LEU A 280 -9.81 -21.54 15.50
N GLY A 281 -8.61 -21.26 16.03
CA GLY A 281 -7.90 -22.10 17.00
C GLY A 281 -7.29 -23.37 16.41
N ASN A 282 -7.15 -23.45 15.10
CA ASN A 282 -6.53 -24.58 14.42
C ASN A 282 -5.05 -24.28 14.11
N ASP A 283 -4.23 -24.28 15.17
CA ASP A 283 -2.81 -23.91 15.08
C ASP A 283 -2.01 -24.82 14.13
N ASP A 284 -2.33 -26.12 14.06
CA ASP A 284 -1.66 -27.04 13.12
C ASP A 284 -1.92 -26.69 11.66
N GLN A 285 -3.15 -26.33 11.34
CA GLN A 285 -3.51 -25.90 9.98
C GLN A 285 -2.92 -24.51 9.69
N ALA A 286 -2.96 -23.59 10.64
CA ALA A 286 -2.36 -22.27 10.53
C ALA A 286 -0.87 -22.37 10.20
N ASN A 287 -0.13 -23.15 11.00
CA ASN A 287 1.31 -23.35 10.81
C ASN A 287 1.62 -23.97 9.42
N ARG A 288 0.86 -24.99 9.00
CA ARG A 288 1.04 -25.56 7.66
C ARG A 288 0.86 -24.54 6.57
N ARG A 289 -0.25 -23.78 6.57
CA ARG A 289 -0.55 -22.78 5.53
C ARG A 289 0.44 -21.62 5.51
N LEU A 290 0.87 -21.15 6.67
CA LEU A 290 1.88 -20.09 6.77
C LEU A 290 3.26 -20.58 6.29
N THR A 291 3.64 -21.84 6.59
CA THR A 291 4.86 -22.45 6.07
C THR A 291 4.82 -22.65 4.56
N GLU A 292 3.66 -23.07 4.01
CA GLU A 292 3.43 -23.17 2.57
C GLU A 292 3.57 -21.80 1.90
N ALA A 293 2.98 -20.74 2.47
CA ALA A 293 3.09 -19.38 1.97
C ALA A 293 4.56 -18.91 1.95
N HIS A 294 5.29 -19.14 3.05
CA HIS A 294 6.72 -18.86 3.13
C HIS A 294 7.53 -19.62 2.07
N ALA A 295 7.24 -20.90 1.86
CA ALA A 295 7.96 -21.70 0.88
C ALA A 295 7.78 -21.18 -0.55
N GLN A 296 6.59 -20.62 -0.88
CA GLN A 296 6.32 -20.02 -2.17
C GLN A 296 6.95 -18.64 -2.34
N ASP A 297 6.90 -17.80 -1.30
CA ASP A 297 7.50 -16.46 -1.31
C ASP A 297 8.12 -16.13 0.06
N PRO A 298 9.38 -16.53 0.30
CA PRO A 298 10.05 -16.25 1.57
C PRO A 298 10.30 -14.76 1.84
N LYS A 299 10.32 -13.95 0.80
CA LYS A 299 10.53 -12.50 0.93
C LYS A 299 9.26 -11.78 1.38
N ALA A 300 8.12 -12.12 0.79
CA ALA A 300 6.84 -11.55 1.16
C ALA A 300 6.32 -12.09 2.50
N PHE A 301 6.57 -13.36 2.80
CA PHE A 301 6.11 -14.04 4.01
C PHE A 301 7.28 -14.63 4.81
N PRO A 302 8.13 -13.78 5.42
CA PRO A 302 9.21 -14.27 6.28
C PRO A 302 8.63 -15.00 7.49
N LEU A 303 9.34 -16.02 7.98
CA LEU A 303 8.94 -16.67 9.22
C LEU A 303 9.15 -15.70 10.39
N PRO A 304 8.18 -15.56 11.28
CA PRO A 304 8.31 -14.71 12.44
C PRO A 304 9.40 -15.21 13.38
N PRO A 305 10.09 -14.31 14.12
CA PRO A 305 11.05 -14.72 15.13
C PRO A 305 10.37 -15.55 16.24
N ASP A 306 11.09 -16.56 16.74
CA ASP A 306 10.61 -17.43 17.82
C ASP A 306 10.76 -16.71 19.18
N ILE A 307 9.72 -16.00 19.57
CA ILE A 307 9.62 -15.25 20.85
C ILE A 307 8.42 -15.79 21.60
N SER A 308 8.65 -16.35 22.78
CA SER A 308 7.56 -16.88 23.62
C SER A 308 6.61 -15.77 24.10
N SER A 309 5.38 -16.14 24.52
CA SER A 309 4.42 -15.19 25.08
C SER A 309 4.96 -14.54 26.38
N ALA A 310 5.73 -15.27 27.17
CA ALA A 310 6.37 -14.75 28.37
C ALA A 310 7.48 -13.72 28.04
N ASP A 311 8.34 -14.02 27.08
CA ASP A 311 9.39 -13.09 26.62
C ASP A 311 8.78 -11.84 25.96
N PHE A 312 7.70 -12.02 25.21
CA PHE A 312 6.99 -10.89 24.62
C PHE A 312 6.40 -9.97 25.71
N ALA A 313 5.73 -10.55 26.72
CA ALA A 313 5.18 -9.78 27.83
C ALA A 313 6.29 -9.05 28.63
N ASP A 314 7.46 -9.66 28.79
CA ASP A 314 8.62 -9.02 29.44
C ASP A 314 9.14 -7.85 28.59
N ARG A 315 9.21 -7.99 27.28
CA ARG A 315 9.58 -6.88 26.35
C ARG A 315 8.59 -5.73 26.42
N VAL A 316 7.29 -6.00 26.46
CA VAL A 316 6.25 -4.97 26.65
C VAL A 316 6.48 -4.21 27.96
N ARG A 317 6.73 -4.90 29.08
CA ARG A 317 7.03 -4.24 30.37
C ARG A 317 8.28 -3.36 30.31
N LYS A 318 9.35 -3.85 29.66
CA LYS A 318 10.60 -3.08 29.47
C LYS A 318 10.37 -1.86 28.59
N ALA A 319 9.61 -2.02 27.51
CA ALA A 319 9.27 -0.91 26.62
C ALA A 319 8.47 0.16 27.36
N VAL A 320 7.44 -0.18 28.15
CA VAL A 320 6.68 0.76 28.97
C VAL A 320 7.62 1.52 29.92
N ALA A 321 8.57 0.83 30.60
CA ALA A 321 9.51 1.46 31.52
C ALA A 321 10.51 2.40 30.82
N ALA A 322 10.73 2.24 29.52
CA ALA A 322 11.65 3.08 28.71
C ALA A 322 10.96 4.26 28.03
N LEU A 323 9.63 4.35 28.07
CA LEU A 323 8.87 5.46 27.47
C LEU A 323 9.15 6.80 28.19
N PRO A 324 8.83 7.96 27.58
CA PRO A 324 8.86 9.26 28.25
C PRO A 324 8.01 9.27 29.53
N ALA A 325 8.45 9.99 30.55
CA ALA A 325 7.84 9.97 31.88
C ALA A 325 6.35 10.37 31.89
N ASP A 326 5.94 11.28 31.02
CA ASP A 326 4.54 11.68 30.84
C ASP A 326 3.67 10.54 30.28
N VAL A 327 4.20 9.79 29.30
CA VAL A 327 3.51 8.63 28.73
C VAL A 327 3.43 7.48 29.74
N GLN A 328 4.50 7.26 30.51
CA GLN A 328 4.49 6.28 31.60
C GLN A 328 3.40 6.61 32.66
N ALA A 329 3.28 7.90 33.02
CA ALA A 329 2.27 8.34 33.97
C ALA A 329 0.82 8.12 33.47
N ASP A 330 0.58 8.30 32.17
CA ASP A 330 -0.71 8.01 31.56
C ASP A 330 -1.01 6.50 31.55
N LEU A 331 -0.04 5.69 31.11
CA LEU A 331 -0.16 4.23 31.04
C LEU A 331 -0.26 3.58 32.44
N ALA A 332 0.27 4.22 33.49
CA ALA A 332 0.14 3.74 34.87
C ALA A 332 -1.32 3.78 35.39
N GLN A 333 -2.21 4.52 34.74
CA GLN A 333 -3.62 4.64 35.11
C GLN A 333 -4.51 3.55 34.48
N ILE A 334 -3.94 2.68 33.63
CA ILE A 334 -4.66 1.70 32.83
C ILE A 334 -3.91 0.37 32.83
N GLN A 335 -4.56 -0.69 32.32
CA GLN A 335 -3.88 -1.95 32.10
C GLN A 335 -3.16 -1.96 30.75
N VAL A 336 -1.88 -2.38 30.74
CA VAL A 336 -1.16 -2.72 29.53
C VAL A 336 -1.04 -4.24 29.44
N GLN A 337 -1.64 -4.82 28.40
CA GLN A 337 -1.79 -6.26 28.23
C GLN A 337 -1.11 -6.74 26.95
N ALA A 338 -0.63 -7.99 26.99
CA ALA A 338 -0.21 -8.72 25.80
C ALA A 338 -1.23 -9.84 25.52
N ALA A 339 -1.68 -9.95 24.28
CA ALA A 339 -2.55 -11.01 23.82
C ALA A 339 -1.99 -11.64 22.53
N GLU A 340 -2.43 -12.84 22.18
CA GLU A 340 -1.96 -13.54 20.99
C GLU A 340 -2.45 -12.85 19.70
N ILE A 341 -3.77 -12.67 19.60
CA ILE A 341 -4.47 -12.04 18.46
C ILE A 341 -5.66 -11.22 19.01
N PRO A 342 -6.21 -10.27 18.23
CA PRO A 342 -7.40 -9.50 18.64
C PRO A 342 -8.62 -10.41 18.91
N LEU A 343 -9.41 -10.10 19.91
CA LEU A 343 -10.68 -10.80 20.16
C LEU A 343 -11.72 -10.40 19.10
N MET A 344 -12.62 -11.32 18.78
CA MET A 344 -13.70 -11.04 17.81
C MET A 344 -14.60 -9.88 18.26
N GLU A 345 -14.88 -9.81 19.56
CA GLU A 345 -15.67 -8.74 20.18
C GLU A 345 -15.07 -7.35 19.94
N ASP A 346 -13.74 -7.24 20.04
CA ASP A 346 -13.04 -5.99 19.78
C ASP A 346 -13.11 -5.60 18.29
N LEU A 347 -12.90 -6.58 17.41
CA LEU A 347 -12.91 -6.34 15.97
C LEU A 347 -14.26 -5.82 15.47
N VAL A 348 -15.36 -6.39 15.97
CA VAL A 348 -16.73 -6.03 15.52
C VAL A 348 -17.40 -4.95 16.38
N ALA A 349 -16.70 -4.42 17.39
CA ALA A 349 -17.23 -3.36 18.24
C ALA A 349 -17.49 -2.06 17.47
N GLU A 350 -16.82 -1.87 16.33
CA GLU A 350 -16.95 -0.72 15.46
C GLU A 350 -17.53 -1.07 14.09
N ARG A 351 -18.02 -0.04 13.38
CA ARG A 351 -18.52 -0.20 12.01
C ARG A 351 -17.86 0.87 11.12
N PRO A 352 -17.08 0.48 10.13
CA PRO A 352 -16.69 -0.90 9.77
C PRO A 352 -15.89 -1.58 10.88
N PRO A 353 -15.80 -2.94 10.86
CA PRO A 353 -14.95 -3.68 11.80
C PRO A 353 -13.49 -3.25 11.70
N LEU A 354 -12.73 -3.53 12.78
CA LEU A 354 -11.29 -3.36 12.80
C LEU A 354 -10.62 -4.44 11.96
N SER A 355 -9.46 -4.11 11.38
CA SER A 355 -8.66 -5.13 10.71
C SER A 355 -8.26 -6.25 11.68
N PRO A 356 -8.36 -7.52 11.29
CA PRO A 356 -7.88 -8.64 12.12
C PRO A 356 -6.37 -8.63 12.37
N THR A 357 -5.62 -7.82 11.62
CA THR A 357 -4.16 -7.74 11.70
C THR A 357 -3.63 -6.51 12.45
N ILE A 358 -4.48 -5.79 13.19
CA ILE A 358 -4.04 -4.67 14.05
C ILE A 358 -2.95 -5.12 15.02
N LEU A 359 -2.00 -4.22 15.31
CA LEU A 359 -0.85 -4.51 16.17
C LEU A 359 -1.12 -4.23 17.64
N GLY A 360 -1.98 -3.25 17.91
CA GLY A 360 -2.45 -2.87 19.25
C GLY A 360 -3.89 -2.38 19.22
N LEU A 361 -4.41 -2.10 20.38
CA LEU A 361 -5.75 -1.55 20.58
C LEU A 361 -5.86 -0.85 21.93
N PHE A 362 -6.21 0.42 21.91
CA PHE A 362 -6.71 1.10 23.10
C PHE A 362 -8.21 0.82 23.29
N ARG A 363 -8.59 0.25 24.43
CA ARG A 363 -9.98 0.02 24.85
C ARG A 363 -10.40 1.09 25.84
N GLY A 364 -11.62 1.54 25.76
CA GLY A 364 -12.23 2.46 26.73
C GLY A 364 -12.32 3.90 26.23
N LEU A 365 -12.56 4.84 27.14
CA LEU A 365 -12.64 6.26 26.85
C LEU A 365 -11.28 6.94 27.09
N PRO A 366 -10.89 7.95 26.29
CA PRO A 366 -9.70 8.73 26.52
C PRO A 366 -9.65 9.33 27.93
N LEU A 367 -8.45 9.71 28.39
CA LEU A 367 -8.28 10.38 29.68
C LEU A 367 -9.07 11.68 29.74
N GLY A 368 -9.69 11.95 30.87
CA GLY A 368 -10.51 13.16 31.07
C GLY A 368 -11.88 13.15 30.37
N TRP A 369 -12.25 12.05 29.70
CA TRP A 369 -13.58 11.88 29.12
C TRP A 369 -14.48 11.08 30.07
N SER A 370 -15.76 11.48 30.16
CA SER A 370 -16.78 10.77 30.95
C SER A 370 -17.91 10.28 30.06
N GLU A 371 -18.63 9.27 30.49
CA GLU A 371 -19.82 8.72 29.80
C GLU A 371 -20.98 9.71 29.72
N GLU A 372 -21.04 10.64 30.68
CA GLU A 372 -22.11 11.60 30.77
C GLU A 372 -21.98 12.73 29.71
N GLU A 373 -20.83 12.87 29.09
CA GLU A 373 -20.66 13.86 28.03
C GLU A 373 -21.40 13.46 26.75
N PRO A 374 -22.25 14.34 26.17
CA PRO A 374 -22.96 14.03 24.95
C PRO A 374 -21.98 13.77 23.80
N ARG A 375 -22.27 12.77 22.98
CA ARG A 375 -21.45 12.36 21.82
C ARG A 375 -21.04 13.50 20.89
N SER A 376 -21.87 14.59 20.84
CA SER A 376 -21.57 15.80 20.10
C SER A 376 -20.39 16.59 20.69
N ALA A 377 -20.25 16.64 22.02
CA ALA A 377 -19.14 17.29 22.69
C ALA A 377 -17.84 16.50 22.54
N GLN A 378 -17.93 15.16 22.61
CA GLN A 378 -16.82 14.25 22.34
C GLN A 378 -16.29 14.37 20.89
N ALA A 379 -17.19 14.56 19.92
CA ALA A 379 -16.82 14.76 18.51
C ALA A 379 -16.11 16.12 18.27
N VAL A 380 -16.50 17.16 19.01
CA VAL A 380 -15.87 18.49 18.91
C VAL A 380 -14.46 18.48 19.52
N ARG A 381 -14.26 17.85 20.70
CA ARG A 381 -12.94 17.71 21.33
C ARG A 381 -11.97 16.88 20.49
N ALA A 382 -12.50 15.93 19.72
CA ALA A 382 -11.74 15.10 18.82
C ALA A 382 -11.38 15.79 17.48
N GLY A 383 -11.58 17.08 17.32
CA GLY A 383 -11.19 17.82 16.10
C GLY A 383 -12.00 17.49 14.84
N LYS A 384 -13.15 16.78 14.96
CA LYS A 384 -14.00 16.47 13.80
C LYS A 384 -14.82 17.70 13.40
N SER A 385 -14.29 18.46 12.46
CA SER A 385 -15.03 19.49 11.72
C SER A 385 -16.31 18.91 11.11
N ARG A 386 -17.44 19.60 11.35
CA ARG A 386 -18.74 19.28 10.77
C ARG A 386 -18.66 19.30 9.23
N ARG A 387 -18.58 18.13 8.59
CA ARG A 387 -19.15 17.98 7.25
C ARG A 387 -20.61 17.57 7.47
N ALA A 388 -21.53 18.40 6.97
CA ALA A 388 -22.96 18.16 7.02
C ALA A 388 -23.30 16.77 6.45
N PRO A 389 -24.22 16.00 7.07
CA PRO A 389 -24.67 14.74 6.51
C PRO A 389 -25.41 15.01 5.21
N VAL A 390 -25.01 14.32 4.15
CA VAL A 390 -25.81 14.24 2.92
C VAL A 390 -27.06 13.44 3.28
N SER A 391 -28.19 14.08 3.25
CA SER A 391 -29.51 13.51 3.49
C SER A 391 -29.85 12.50 2.39
N GLY A 392 -30.10 11.26 2.77
CA GLY A 392 -30.60 10.23 1.87
C GLY A 392 -30.40 8.81 2.38
N GLY A 393 -31.16 8.39 3.39
CA GLY A 393 -31.24 7.01 3.85
C GLY A 393 -32.27 6.93 4.96
N GLN A 394 -33.37 6.22 4.71
CA GLN A 394 -34.49 6.04 5.60
C GLN A 394 -34.04 5.39 6.91
N ASP A 395 -34.40 6.04 8.04
CA ASP A 395 -34.20 5.54 9.39
C ASP A 395 -35.05 4.29 9.62
N GLU A 396 -34.43 3.13 9.79
CA GLU A 396 -35.07 2.02 10.48
C GLU A 396 -35.07 2.32 11.98
N PRO A 397 -36.18 2.05 12.69
CA PRO A 397 -36.27 2.34 14.13
C PRO A 397 -35.29 1.45 14.90
N ALA A 398 -34.41 2.09 15.65
CA ALA A 398 -33.50 1.44 16.57
C ALA A 398 -34.32 0.75 17.67
N ASP A 399 -34.19 -0.56 17.74
CA ASP A 399 -34.73 -1.39 18.82
C ASP A 399 -34.00 -1.05 20.14
N HIS A 400 -34.69 -0.34 21.03
CA HIS A 400 -34.18 0.07 22.33
C HIS A 400 -34.24 -1.11 23.33
N ASN A 401 -33.44 -2.15 23.08
CA ASN A 401 -33.08 -3.08 24.10
C ASN A 401 -31.80 -2.59 24.78
N SER A 402 -31.96 -1.86 25.87
CA SER A 402 -30.86 -1.40 26.72
C SER A 402 -30.16 -2.59 27.38
N VAL A 403 -29.24 -3.22 26.67
CA VAL A 403 -28.23 -4.04 27.29
C VAL A 403 -27.32 -3.08 28.06
N ASN A 404 -27.29 -3.25 29.36
CA ASN A 404 -26.42 -2.54 30.29
C ASN A 404 -24.96 -2.94 29.95
N CYS A 405 -24.37 -2.37 28.93
CA CYS A 405 -22.99 -2.57 28.57
C CYS A 405 -22.14 -1.79 29.58
N ALA A 406 -21.59 -2.51 30.58
CA ALA A 406 -20.52 -1.99 31.41
C ALA A 406 -19.44 -1.42 30.47
N VAL A 407 -18.98 -0.20 30.76
CA VAL A 407 -17.87 0.41 29.98
C VAL A 407 -16.67 -0.51 30.08
N PRO A 408 -16.05 -0.88 28.95
CA PRO A 408 -14.87 -1.71 29.04
C PRO A 408 -13.79 -0.98 29.82
N GLU A 409 -13.16 -1.68 30.75
CA GLU A 409 -12.02 -1.19 31.50
C GLU A 409 -10.96 -0.61 30.57
N ARG A 410 -10.41 0.54 30.89
CA ARG A 410 -9.36 1.17 30.07
C ARG A 410 -8.15 0.26 30.00
N ALA A 411 -7.76 -0.11 28.80
CA ALA A 411 -6.60 -0.96 28.57
C ALA A 411 -5.93 -0.64 27.24
N VAL A 412 -4.62 -0.82 27.17
CA VAL A 412 -3.87 -0.95 25.92
C VAL A 412 -3.50 -2.43 25.78
N VAL A 413 -3.87 -3.02 24.63
CA VAL A 413 -3.57 -4.42 24.32
C VAL A 413 -2.66 -4.48 23.12
N LEU A 414 -1.54 -5.22 23.22
CA LEU A 414 -0.62 -5.49 22.11
C LEU A 414 -0.80 -6.93 21.65
N TYR A 415 -0.82 -7.16 20.34
CA TYR A 415 -1.10 -8.46 19.75
C TYR A 415 0.20 -9.12 19.25
N ARG A 416 0.68 -10.11 20.03
CA ARG A 416 1.98 -10.75 19.83
C ARG A 416 2.15 -11.31 18.43
N ARG A 417 1.22 -12.15 17.96
CA ARG A 417 1.35 -12.83 16.67
C ARG A 417 1.35 -11.83 15.50
N ASN A 418 0.55 -10.76 15.58
CA ASN A 418 0.53 -9.73 14.55
C ASN A 418 1.85 -8.93 14.55
N LEU A 419 2.34 -8.52 15.73
CA LEU A 419 3.62 -7.81 15.84
C LEU A 419 4.80 -8.65 15.34
N LEU A 420 4.88 -9.93 15.70
CA LEU A 420 5.94 -10.82 15.25
C LEU A 420 6.00 -10.96 13.72
N ARG A 421 4.87 -10.85 13.02
CA ARG A 421 4.81 -10.92 11.55
C ARG A 421 5.30 -9.66 10.85
N THR A 422 5.43 -8.55 11.55
CA THR A 422 5.90 -7.28 10.97
C THR A 422 7.41 -7.08 11.11
N VAL A 423 8.11 -7.98 11.79
CA VAL A 423 9.52 -7.83 12.17
C VAL A 423 10.34 -9.04 11.78
N ARG A 424 11.64 -8.84 11.57
CA ARG A 424 12.59 -9.88 11.20
C ARG A 424 13.35 -10.45 12.40
N ASP A 425 13.52 -9.63 13.44
CA ASP A 425 14.29 -9.98 14.61
C ASP A 425 13.77 -9.31 15.90
N ALA A 426 14.45 -9.63 17.00
CA ALA A 426 14.08 -9.14 18.32
C ALA A 426 14.30 -7.63 18.51
N ALA A 427 15.23 -7.01 17.79
CA ALA A 427 15.49 -5.58 17.90
C ALA A 427 14.42 -4.76 17.16
N GLU A 428 14.00 -5.22 15.98
CA GLU A 428 12.87 -4.67 15.26
C GLU A 428 11.56 -4.81 16.08
N LEU A 429 11.40 -5.95 16.79
CA LEU A 429 10.26 -6.16 17.68
C LEU A 429 10.19 -5.13 18.80
N ASP A 430 11.30 -4.83 19.46
CA ASP A 430 11.32 -3.84 20.54
C ASP A 430 10.95 -2.43 20.02
N GLN A 431 11.36 -2.09 18.81
CA GLN A 431 10.96 -0.85 18.15
C GLN A 431 9.46 -0.84 17.79
N ALA A 432 8.95 -1.95 17.24
CA ALA A 432 7.55 -2.09 16.89
C ALA A 432 6.65 -2.02 18.15
N ILE A 433 7.01 -2.69 19.23
CA ILE A 433 6.31 -2.60 20.53
C ILE A 433 6.27 -1.15 21.00
N THR A 434 7.43 -0.46 21.00
CA THR A 434 7.52 0.93 21.44
C THR A 434 6.65 1.87 20.62
N ARG A 435 6.67 1.73 19.28
CA ARG A 435 5.85 2.50 18.36
C ARG A 435 4.37 2.27 18.61
N THR A 436 3.95 1.00 18.73
CA THR A 436 2.55 0.65 19.01
C THR A 436 2.10 1.21 20.35
N LEU A 437 2.91 1.12 21.41
CA LEU A 437 2.59 1.71 22.71
C LEU A 437 2.40 3.23 22.63
N LEU A 438 3.26 3.95 21.91
CA LEU A 438 3.14 5.41 21.72
C LEU A 438 1.88 5.77 20.93
N HIS A 439 1.52 4.95 19.94
CA HIS A 439 0.31 5.13 19.16
C HIS A 439 -0.94 4.96 20.03
N GLU A 440 -1.04 3.85 20.77
CA GLU A 440 -2.19 3.58 21.66
C GLU A 440 -2.27 4.57 22.82
N ALA A 441 -1.13 5.06 23.32
CA ALA A 441 -1.08 6.16 24.28
C ALA A 441 -1.60 7.48 23.72
N GLY A 442 -1.43 7.73 22.42
CA GLY A 442 -2.05 8.87 21.74
C GLY A 442 -3.58 8.75 21.76
N HIS A 443 -4.12 7.59 21.46
CA HIS A 443 -5.57 7.34 21.57
C HIS A 443 -6.08 7.48 23.01
N LEU A 444 -5.31 7.02 24.00
CA LEU A 444 -5.61 7.25 25.42
C LEU A 444 -5.72 8.74 25.75
N ARG A 445 -4.92 9.61 25.10
CA ARG A 445 -4.98 11.09 25.20
C ARG A 445 -6.08 11.71 24.35
N GLY A 446 -6.77 10.95 23.51
CA GLY A 446 -7.84 11.41 22.63
C GLY A 446 -7.36 11.91 21.27
N GLU A 447 -6.10 11.65 20.89
CA GLU A 447 -5.57 11.93 19.56
C GLU A 447 -6.21 11.00 18.52
N ASP A 448 -6.37 11.47 17.28
CA ASP A 448 -6.86 10.62 16.18
C ASP A 448 -5.71 10.13 15.30
N ASP A 449 -6.00 9.12 14.44
CA ASP A 449 -5.01 8.53 13.55
C ASP A 449 -4.32 9.57 12.65
N GLY A 450 -5.04 10.63 12.24
CA GLY A 450 -4.46 11.72 11.47
C GLY A 450 -3.38 12.47 12.25
N SER A 451 -3.68 12.83 13.49
CA SER A 451 -2.72 13.50 14.38
C SER A 451 -1.51 12.60 14.71
N LEU A 452 -1.73 11.30 14.87
CA LEU A 452 -0.68 10.33 15.14
C LEU A 452 0.20 10.10 13.91
N ARG A 453 -0.38 10.08 12.72
CA ARG A 453 0.34 10.04 11.44
C ARG A 453 1.26 11.26 11.27
N ASP A 454 0.76 12.47 11.54
CA ASP A 454 1.55 13.70 11.46
C ASP A 454 2.77 13.68 12.40
N ARG A 455 2.71 12.86 13.46
CA ARG A 455 3.82 12.61 14.41
C ARG A 455 4.71 11.42 14.02
N GLY A 456 4.43 10.75 12.91
CA GLY A 456 5.18 9.57 12.45
C GLY A 456 4.95 8.32 13.32
N LEU A 457 3.78 8.19 13.91
CA LEU A 457 3.37 7.06 14.75
C LEU A 457 2.41 6.11 14.03
N GLU A 458 2.49 6.01 12.71
CA GLU A 458 1.76 4.99 11.92
C GLU A 458 2.33 3.60 12.06
#